data_193990e263c0032c5867b4e9b57e0017
#
_entry.id   193990e263c0032c5867b4e9b57e0017
#
_cell.length_a   1.000
_cell.length_b   1.000
_cell.length_c   1.000
_cell.angle_alpha   90.00
_cell.angle_beta   90.00
_cell.angle_gamma   90.00
#
_symmetry.space_group_name_H-M   'P 1'
#
loop_
_entity.id
_entity.type
_entity.pdbx_description
1 polymer ?
#
loop_
_entity_poly.entity_id
_entity_poly.type
_entity_poly.pdbx_seq_one_letter_code
_entity_poly.pdbx_strand_id
1 'polypeptide(L)'
;AGFGAVTLYVAMGSDPLKLIVVLPISFLLVGYVIWKTSGDEIFVEDALADAGADSGKYDPTVFELFHTHAEAVEETVNHMLTAVKKSASGEDASEEINATIEAELKADDIKNALREKVSSKGWKLLIDSDEFLYMLGRQDRIADYAQNVAEQLSFRELYTNEEARKMVIEMAEAVQKTAAIYEDTVLHLRDLTLSGYTKKGRTELRELIHRVNLAEHEADLVESRAAGFVFREGVDDPLAAVHMYRVLQRLDDVANSCEDAANAFLPIVYN
;
A
#
# COMPACT_ATOMS: atom_id res chain seq x y z
N ALA A 1 10.76 -27.39 3.83
CA ALA A 1 12.23 -27.44 3.83
C ALA A 1 12.80 -28.56 2.92
N GLY A 2 12.09 -29.68 2.74
CA GLY A 2 12.58 -30.82 1.92
C GLY A 2 12.48 -30.59 0.41
N PHE A 3 11.42 -29.95 -0.08
CA PHE A 3 11.17 -29.77 -1.50
C PHE A 3 12.15 -28.79 -2.17
N GLY A 4 12.52 -27.71 -1.49
CA GLY A 4 13.47 -26.72 -2.01
C GLY A 4 14.87 -27.29 -2.21
N ALA A 5 15.33 -28.16 -1.30
CA ALA A 5 16.64 -28.81 -1.39
C ALA A 5 16.74 -29.79 -2.57
N VAL A 6 15.66 -30.55 -2.84
CA VAL A 6 15.60 -31.49 -3.97
C VAL A 6 15.59 -30.76 -5.31
N THR A 7 14.84 -29.67 -5.42
CA THR A 7 14.76 -28.86 -6.65
C THR A 7 16.11 -28.18 -6.95
N LEU A 8 16.81 -27.71 -5.93
CA LEU A 8 18.14 -27.09 -6.09
C LEU A 8 19.20 -28.13 -6.51
N TYR A 9 19.11 -29.36 -6.00
CA TYR A 9 20.01 -30.44 -6.36
C TYR A 9 19.88 -30.82 -7.84
N VAL A 10 18.66 -30.88 -8.34
CA VAL A 10 18.39 -31.19 -9.76
C VAL A 10 18.87 -30.06 -10.69
N ALA A 11 18.72 -28.81 -10.26
CA ALA A 11 19.13 -27.65 -11.07
C ALA A 11 20.66 -27.43 -11.11
N MET A 12 21.40 -27.85 -10.09
CA MET A 12 22.84 -27.59 -9.97
C MET A 12 23.73 -28.77 -10.40
N GLY A 13 23.16 -29.92 -10.74
CA GLY A 13 23.89 -31.14 -11.08
C GLY A 13 24.53 -31.82 -9.85
N SER A 14 25.14 -32.97 -10.07
CA SER A 14 25.66 -33.87 -9.02
C SER A 14 27.03 -33.45 -8.43
N ASP A 15 27.41 -32.18 -8.46
CA ASP A 15 28.68 -31.71 -7.89
C ASP A 15 28.53 -31.46 -6.37
N PRO A 16 29.11 -32.31 -5.51
CA PRO A 16 28.96 -32.21 -4.06
C PRO A 16 29.59 -30.97 -3.45
N LEU A 17 30.59 -30.35 -4.11
CA LEU A 17 31.23 -29.12 -3.65
C LEU A 17 30.30 -27.91 -3.76
N LYS A 18 29.45 -27.86 -4.77
CA LYS A 18 28.43 -26.79 -4.92
C LYS A 18 27.35 -26.90 -3.85
N LEU A 19 27.00 -28.12 -3.43
CA LEU A 19 26.04 -28.36 -2.36
C LEU A 19 26.52 -27.83 -1.00
N ILE A 20 27.83 -27.98 -0.72
CA ILE A 20 28.44 -27.53 0.55
C ILE A 20 28.46 -26.00 0.66
N VAL A 21 28.54 -25.27 -0.46
CA VAL A 21 28.58 -23.79 -0.44
C VAL A 21 27.15 -23.20 -0.43
N VAL A 22 26.21 -23.79 -1.14
CA VAL A 22 24.84 -23.25 -1.29
C VAL A 22 23.95 -23.52 -0.06
N LEU A 23 24.09 -24.68 0.60
CA LEU A 23 23.32 -24.98 1.80
C LEU A 23 23.55 -23.99 2.96
N PRO A 24 24.79 -23.61 3.31
CA PRO A 24 25.03 -22.60 4.34
C PRO A 24 24.46 -21.22 3.99
N ILE A 25 24.54 -20.82 2.73
CA ILE A 25 24.00 -19.52 2.26
C ILE A 25 22.47 -19.50 2.34
N SER A 26 21.82 -20.61 1.99
CA SER A 26 20.35 -20.75 2.11
C SER A 26 19.89 -20.73 3.58
N PHE A 27 20.64 -21.36 4.48
CA PHE A 27 20.37 -21.30 5.92
C PHE A 27 20.61 -19.90 6.51
N LEU A 28 21.62 -19.19 6.03
CA LEU A 28 21.88 -17.80 6.44
C LEU A 28 20.80 -16.83 5.94
N LEU A 29 20.32 -17.02 4.71
CA LEU A 29 19.19 -16.22 4.17
C LEU A 29 17.88 -16.50 4.91
N VAL A 30 17.55 -17.77 5.16
CA VAL A 30 16.37 -18.12 5.96
C VAL A 30 16.52 -17.64 7.41
N GLY A 31 17.70 -17.76 8.01
CA GLY A 31 18.00 -17.22 9.33
C GLY A 31 17.92 -15.70 9.39
N TYR A 32 18.36 -15.01 8.35
CA TYR A 32 18.25 -13.55 8.22
C TYR A 32 16.78 -13.10 8.07
N VAL A 33 15.99 -13.79 7.24
CA VAL A 33 14.56 -13.51 7.07
C VAL A 33 13.82 -13.75 8.40
N ILE A 34 14.05 -14.87 9.10
CA ILE A 34 13.45 -15.16 10.40
C ILE A 34 13.88 -14.12 11.46
N TRP A 35 15.13 -13.71 11.47
CA TRP A 35 15.62 -12.69 12.41
C TRP A 35 15.03 -11.31 12.11
N LYS A 36 14.90 -10.93 10.82
CA LYS A 36 14.31 -9.67 10.41
C LYS A 36 12.81 -9.62 10.73
N THR A 37 12.04 -10.68 10.43
CA THR A 37 10.60 -10.77 10.77
C THR A 37 10.35 -10.81 12.28
N SER A 38 11.21 -11.44 13.08
CA SER A 38 11.09 -11.44 14.56
C SER A 38 11.37 -10.07 15.19
N GLY A 39 12.08 -9.18 14.51
CA GLY A 39 12.31 -7.80 14.96
C GLY A 39 11.09 -6.89 14.76
N ASP A 40 10.31 -7.15 13.72
CA ASP A 40 9.13 -6.36 13.37
C ASP A 40 7.87 -6.79 14.17
N GLU A 41 7.79 -8.05 14.62
CA GLU A 41 6.73 -8.53 15.55
C GLU A 41 6.66 -7.73 16.87
N ILE A 42 7.79 -7.18 17.34
CA ILE A 42 7.85 -6.39 18.58
C ILE A 42 7.06 -5.08 18.44
N PHE A 43 7.03 -4.46 17.26
CA PHE A 43 6.32 -3.20 17.05
C PHE A 43 4.79 -3.38 17.08
N VAL A 44 4.28 -4.48 16.55
CA VAL A 44 2.85 -4.80 16.54
C VAL A 44 2.39 -5.28 17.93
N GLU A 45 3.20 -6.10 18.64
CA GLU A 45 2.90 -6.52 19.99
C GLU A 45 2.91 -5.36 21.01
N ASP A 46 3.82 -4.40 20.90
CA ASP A 46 3.84 -3.23 21.78
C ASP A 46 2.63 -2.31 21.52
N ALA A 47 2.23 -2.11 20.26
CA ALA A 47 1.01 -1.37 19.92
C ALA A 47 -0.27 -2.09 20.40
N LEU A 48 -0.28 -3.43 20.41
CA LEU A 48 -1.39 -4.24 20.90
C LEU A 48 -1.41 -4.39 22.44
N ALA A 49 -0.25 -4.36 23.11
CA ALA A 49 -0.13 -4.52 24.56
C ALA A 49 -0.57 -3.26 25.33
N ASP A 50 -0.40 -2.08 24.74
CA ASP A 50 -0.88 -0.79 25.34
C ASP A 50 -2.41 -0.66 25.26
N ALA A 51 -3.07 -1.47 24.43
CA ALA A 51 -4.51 -1.53 24.24
C ALA A 51 -5.17 -2.48 25.27
N GLY A 52 -5.18 -2.11 26.54
CA GLY A 52 -5.70 -2.91 27.65
C GLY A 52 -7.15 -3.37 27.48
N ALA A 53 -7.36 -4.68 27.54
CA ALA A 53 -8.66 -5.33 27.44
C ALA A 53 -9.56 -5.07 28.65
N ASP A 54 -10.59 -4.24 28.50
CA ASP A 54 -11.72 -4.18 29.43
C ASP A 54 -12.99 -4.71 28.74
N SER A 55 -13.49 -5.85 29.19
CA SER A 55 -14.58 -6.60 28.57
C SER A 55 -15.90 -5.85 28.61
N GLY A 56 -16.36 -5.39 27.48
CA GLY A 56 -17.74 -4.91 27.28
C GLY A 56 -17.90 -3.40 27.08
N LYS A 57 -16.87 -2.61 27.06
CA LYS A 57 -16.85 -1.22 26.65
C LYS A 57 -16.36 -1.06 25.21
N TYR A 58 -16.83 0.01 24.55
CA TYR A 58 -16.27 0.49 23.30
C TYR A 58 -14.75 0.68 23.42
N ASP A 59 -14.01 0.11 22.48
CA ASP A 59 -12.57 0.25 22.47
C ASP A 59 -12.13 1.19 21.32
N PRO A 60 -11.73 2.40 21.64
CA PRO A 60 -11.26 3.37 20.66
C PRO A 60 -9.94 2.96 19.98
N THR A 61 -9.17 2.05 20.58
CA THR A 61 -7.84 1.65 20.08
C THR A 61 -7.90 0.94 18.73
N VAL A 62 -9.06 0.41 18.31
CA VAL A 62 -9.23 -0.17 16.97
C VAL A 62 -9.09 0.89 15.89
N PHE A 63 -9.60 2.11 16.10
CA PHE A 63 -9.44 3.22 15.15
C PHE A 63 -8.05 3.86 15.23
N GLU A 64 -7.37 3.79 16.36
CA GLU A 64 -5.95 4.13 16.45
C GLU A 64 -5.12 3.18 15.58
N LEU A 65 -5.32 1.87 15.72
CA LEU A 65 -4.64 0.87 14.89
C LEU A 65 -5.03 0.96 13.41
N PHE A 66 -6.27 1.32 13.10
CA PHE A 66 -6.71 1.58 11.74
C PHE A 66 -5.96 2.78 11.13
N HIS A 67 -5.71 3.82 11.92
CA HIS A 67 -4.87 4.95 11.53
C HIS A 67 -3.39 4.54 11.38
N THR A 68 -2.85 3.73 12.32
CA THR A 68 -1.48 3.19 12.19
C THR A 68 -1.31 2.37 10.90
N HIS A 69 -2.35 1.61 10.49
CA HIS A 69 -2.33 0.94 9.20
C HIS A 69 -2.33 1.95 8.04
N ALA A 70 -3.09 3.07 8.14
CA ALA A 70 -3.07 4.12 7.11
C ALA A 70 -1.68 4.78 6.99
N GLU A 71 -0.97 5.00 8.10
CA GLU A 71 0.41 5.51 8.09
C GLU A 71 1.36 4.54 7.36
N ALA A 72 1.22 3.23 7.57
CA ALA A 72 2.02 2.22 6.86
C ALA A 72 1.68 2.16 5.36
N VAL A 73 0.41 2.31 5.00
CA VAL A 73 -0.05 2.44 3.61
C VAL A 73 0.55 3.70 2.96
N GLU A 74 0.56 4.83 3.65
CA GLU A 74 1.19 6.07 3.16
C GLU A 74 2.70 5.91 2.97
N GLU A 75 3.41 5.25 3.90
CA GLU A 75 4.83 4.91 3.75
C GLU A 75 5.07 4.10 2.45
N THR A 76 4.22 3.10 2.18
CA THR A 76 4.28 2.29 0.96
C THR A 76 4.11 3.15 -0.30
N VAL A 77 3.11 4.04 -0.31
CA VAL A 77 2.87 4.96 -1.42
C VAL A 77 4.04 5.92 -1.63
N ASN A 78 4.64 6.45 -0.57
CA ASN A 78 5.76 7.38 -0.65
C ASN A 78 7.02 6.73 -1.25
N HIS A 79 7.34 5.49 -0.87
CA HIS A 79 8.43 4.73 -1.49
C HIS A 79 8.15 4.45 -2.96
N MET A 80 6.95 4.01 -3.30
CA MET A 80 6.51 3.81 -4.68
C MET A 80 6.65 5.08 -5.52
N LEU A 81 6.19 6.24 -5.03
CA LEU A 81 6.30 7.51 -5.76
C LEU A 81 7.75 7.94 -5.97
N THR A 82 8.63 7.66 -5.02
CA THR A 82 10.05 7.93 -5.15
C THR A 82 10.68 7.00 -6.21
N ALA A 83 10.30 5.72 -6.23
CA ALA A 83 10.71 4.77 -7.27
C ALA A 83 10.25 5.23 -8.67
N VAL A 84 9.02 5.69 -8.81
CA VAL A 84 8.48 6.24 -10.08
C VAL A 84 9.29 7.45 -10.55
N LYS A 85 9.57 8.41 -9.66
CA LYS A 85 10.33 9.63 -9.98
C LYS A 85 11.77 9.31 -10.39
N LYS A 86 12.44 8.40 -9.70
CA LYS A 86 13.79 7.92 -10.07
C LYS A 86 13.76 7.22 -11.42
N SER A 87 12.85 6.27 -11.63
CA SER A 87 12.70 5.56 -12.91
C SER A 87 12.41 6.50 -14.07
N ALA A 88 11.52 7.49 -13.89
CA ALA A 88 11.21 8.49 -14.89
C ALA A 88 12.40 9.39 -15.24
N SER A 89 13.34 9.58 -14.30
CA SER A 89 14.58 10.34 -14.50
C SER A 89 15.74 9.49 -15.04
N GLY A 90 15.55 8.18 -15.25
CA GLY A 90 16.58 7.25 -15.67
C GLY A 90 17.61 6.93 -14.56
N GLU A 91 17.23 7.14 -13.31
CA GLU A 91 18.02 6.80 -12.12
C GLU A 91 17.68 5.37 -11.65
N ASP A 92 18.62 4.74 -10.93
CA ASP A 92 18.38 3.43 -10.31
C ASP A 92 17.33 3.56 -9.19
N ALA A 93 16.21 2.87 -9.36
CA ALA A 93 15.11 2.85 -8.43
C ALA A 93 15.04 1.57 -7.57
N SER A 94 16.02 0.66 -7.69
CA SER A 94 15.97 -0.67 -7.07
C SER A 94 15.81 -0.63 -5.55
N GLU A 95 16.42 0.34 -4.88
CA GLU A 95 16.29 0.53 -3.44
C GLU A 95 14.85 0.89 -3.04
N GLU A 96 14.25 1.84 -3.74
CA GLU A 96 12.89 2.29 -3.44
C GLU A 96 11.82 1.25 -3.83
N ILE A 97 12.06 0.49 -4.90
CA ILE A 97 11.21 -0.65 -5.27
C ILE A 97 11.19 -1.68 -4.14
N ASN A 98 12.36 -2.04 -3.60
CA ASN A 98 12.43 -2.97 -2.48
C ASN A 98 11.82 -2.38 -1.21
N ALA A 99 12.04 -1.10 -0.93
CA ALA A 99 11.44 -0.42 0.21
C ALA A 99 9.90 -0.38 0.12
N THR A 100 9.33 -0.22 -1.08
CA THR A 100 7.88 -0.31 -1.30
C THR A 100 7.34 -1.69 -0.91
N ILE A 101 8.01 -2.76 -1.34
CA ILE A 101 7.61 -4.14 -1.04
C ILE A 101 7.72 -4.42 0.48
N GLU A 102 8.80 -3.93 1.12
CA GLU A 102 8.97 -4.09 2.57
C GLU A 102 7.93 -3.29 3.37
N ALA A 103 7.55 -2.11 2.91
CA ALA A 103 6.53 -1.28 3.56
C ALA A 103 5.13 -1.89 3.42
N GLU A 104 4.79 -2.48 2.27
CA GLU A 104 3.53 -3.20 2.07
C GLU A 104 3.42 -4.40 3.00
N LEU A 105 4.50 -5.19 3.16
CA LEU A 105 4.51 -6.32 4.11
C LEU A 105 4.22 -5.87 5.55
N LYS A 106 4.72 -4.70 5.98
CA LYS A 106 4.40 -4.13 7.30
C LYS A 106 2.93 -3.73 7.40
N ALA A 107 2.37 -3.11 6.35
CA ALA A 107 0.95 -2.77 6.31
C ALA A 107 0.09 -4.05 6.40
N ASP A 108 0.45 -5.11 5.70
CA ASP A 108 -0.20 -6.43 5.74
C ASP A 108 -0.19 -7.02 7.17
N ASP A 109 0.91 -6.93 7.89
CA ASP A 109 1.04 -7.42 9.27
C ASP A 109 0.09 -6.66 10.21
N ILE A 110 0.02 -5.32 10.11
CA ILE A 110 -0.91 -4.50 10.90
C ILE A 110 -2.37 -4.84 10.53
N LYS A 111 -2.70 -5.01 9.25
CA LYS A 111 -4.02 -5.45 8.79
C LYS A 111 -4.42 -6.79 9.42
N ASN A 112 -3.52 -7.76 9.41
CA ASN A 112 -3.79 -9.10 9.93
C ASN A 112 -4.00 -9.06 11.45
N ALA A 113 -3.22 -8.29 12.19
CA ALA A 113 -3.41 -8.05 13.61
C ALA A 113 -4.77 -7.38 13.92
N LEU A 114 -5.19 -6.40 13.10
CA LEU A 114 -6.51 -5.78 13.21
C LEU A 114 -7.64 -6.75 12.94
N ARG A 115 -7.54 -7.59 11.90
CA ARG A 115 -8.52 -8.64 11.59
C ARG A 115 -8.69 -9.62 12.75
N GLU A 116 -7.60 -10.07 13.33
CA GLU A 116 -7.62 -10.98 14.48
C GLU A 116 -8.27 -10.31 15.68
N LYS A 117 -7.88 -9.06 15.99
CA LYS A 117 -8.45 -8.27 17.08
C LYS A 117 -9.96 -8.10 16.93
N VAL A 118 -10.44 -7.66 15.79
CA VAL A 118 -11.86 -7.40 15.53
C VAL A 118 -12.69 -8.70 15.51
N SER A 119 -12.12 -9.81 15.06
CA SER A 119 -12.77 -11.12 15.03
C SER A 119 -12.81 -11.82 16.39
N SER A 120 -12.07 -11.33 17.38
CA SER A 120 -12.04 -11.96 18.72
C SER A 120 -13.30 -11.60 19.52
N LYS A 121 -13.74 -12.53 20.40
CA LYS A 121 -14.93 -12.33 21.21
C LYS A 121 -14.70 -11.28 22.31
N GLY A 122 -15.58 -10.31 22.40
CA GLY A 122 -15.59 -9.33 23.51
C GLY A 122 -15.41 -7.87 23.08
N TRP A 123 -15.08 -7.61 21.82
CA TRP A 123 -14.95 -6.26 21.28
C TRP A 123 -16.31 -5.69 20.89
N LYS A 124 -16.57 -4.45 21.28
CA LYS A 124 -17.72 -3.66 20.79
C LYS A 124 -17.17 -2.49 19.98
N LEU A 125 -17.38 -2.57 18.67
CA LEU A 125 -17.18 -1.44 17.79
C LEU A 125 -18.44 -0.56 17.78
N LEU A 126 -18.28 0.71 17.46
CA LEU A 126 -19.41 1.64 17.21
C LEU A 126 -20.06 1.41 15.84
N ILE A 127 -19.36 0.68 14.98
CA ILE A 127 -19.85 0.21 13.67
C ILE A 127 -19.86 -1.31 13.67
N ASP A 128 -20.57 -1.89 12.71
CA ASP A 128 -20.55 -3.33 12.52
C ASP A 128 -19.16 -3.86 12.18
N SER A 129 -18.81 -5.04 12.68
CA SER A 129 -17.48 -5.63 12.44
C SER A 129 -17.22 -5.90 10.96
N ASP A 130 -18.25 -6.32 10.22
CA ASP A 130 -18.12 -6.57 8.77
C ASP A 130 -17.89 -5.27 8.02
N GLU A 131 -18.53 -4.18 8.44
CA GLU A 131 -18.33 -2.83 7.88
C GLU A 131 -16.90 -2.34 8.16
N PHE A 132 -16.39 -2.53 9.39
CA PHE A 132 -15.00 -2.20 9.72
C PHE A 132 -14.01 -3.01 8.87
N LEU A 133 -14.20 -4.32 8.77
CA LEU A 133 -13.33 -5.20 7.97
C LEU A 133 -13.39 -4.85 6.48
N TYR A 134 -14.54 -4.38 5.98
CA TYR A 134 -14.67 -3.86 4.63
C TYR A 134 -13.82 -2.60 4.43
N MET A 135 -13.91 -1.63 5.36
CA MET A 135 -13.08 -0.41 5.31
C MET A 135 -11.59 -0.75 5.35
N LEU A 136 -11.18 -1.64 6.26
CA LEU A 136 -9.80 -2.10 6.37
C LEU A 136 -9.30 -2.73 5.06
N GLY A 137 -10.10 -3.60 4.45
CA GLY A 137 -9.75 -4.23 3.17
C GLY A 137 -9.69 -3.24 2.00
N ARG A 138 -10.45 -2.13 2.05
CA ARG A 138 -10.35 -1.06 1.04
C ARG A 138 -9.08 -0.24 1.21
N GLN A 139 -8.74 0.11 2.44
CA GLN A 139 -7.50 0.83 2.76
C GLN A 139 -6.24 0.05 2.36
N ASP A 140 -6.22 -1.23 2.64
CA ASP A 140 -5.13 -2.14 2.32
C ASP A 140 -4.82 -2.22 0.81
N ARG A 141 -5.85 -2.20 -0.03
CA ARG A 141 -5.68 -2.23 -1.49
C ARG A 141 -4.85 -1.07 -2.04
N ILE A 142 -4.74 0.04 -1.32
CA ILE A 142 -3.88 1.17 -1.71
C ILE A 142 -2.42 0.71 -1.69
N ALA A 143 -1.98 0.01 -0.64
CA ALA A 143 -0.63 -0.55 -0.54
C ALA A 143 -0.40 -1.67 -1.56
N ASP A 144 -1.38 -2.57 -1.76
CA ASP A 144 -1.33 -3.63 -2.78
C ASP A 144 -1.06 -3.04 -4.18
N TYR A 145 -1.75 -1.96 -4.56
CA TYR A 145 -1.54 -1.33 -5.85
C TYR A 145 -0.24 -0.54 -5.92
N ALA A 146 0.21 0.08 -4.83
CA ALA A 146 1.52 0.71 -4.77
C ALA A 146 2.66 -0.31 -4.98
N GLN A 147 2.57 -1.50 -4.36
CA GLN A 147 3.47 -2.62 -4.62
C GLN A 147 3.43 -3.04 -6.10
N ASN A 148 2.24 -3.17 -6.68
CA ASN A 148 2.09 -3.51 -8.10
C ASN A 148 2.77 -2.49 -9.04
N VAL A 149 2.78 -1.19 -8.72
CA VAL A 149 3.55 -0.17 -9.46
C VAL A 149 5.05 -0.48 -9.36
N ALA A 150 5.56 -0.72 -8.14
CA ALA A 150 6.97 -1.03 -7.91
C ALA A 150 7.41 -2.30 -8.68
N GLU A 151 6.58 -3.33 -8.70
CA GLU A 151 6.81 -4.55 -9.48
C GLU A 151 6.88 -4.26 -10.99
N GLN A 152 5.97 -3.43 -11.53
CA GLN A 152 6.01 -3.04 -12.94
C GLN A 152 7.30 -2.31 -13.30
N LEU A 153 7.80 -1.44 -12.42
CA LEU A 153 9.07 -0.74 -12.64
C LEU A 153 10.28 -1.69 -12.64
N SER A 154 10.21 -2.81 -11.91
CA SER A 154 11.28 -3.81 -11.87
C SER A 154 11.41 -4.65 -13.15
N PHE A 155 10.36 -4.74 -13.97
CA PHE A 155 10.34 -5.60 -15.16
C PHE A 155 11.15 -5.05 -16.33
N ARG A 156 11.21 -3.73 -16.46
CA ARG A 156 11.91 -3.05 -17.54
C ARG A 156 12.13 -1.58 -17.17
N GLU A 157 13.24 -1.00 -17.64
CA GLU A 157 13.45 0.45 -17.59
C GLU A 157 12.27 1.19 -18.23
N LEU A 158 11.79 2.21 -17.53
CA LEU A 158 10.71 3.03 -18.01
C LEU A 158 11.19 3.86 -19.20
N TYR A 159 10.48 3.75 -20.33
CA TYR A 159 10.77 4.64 -21.46
C TYR A 159 10.48 6.09 -21.08
N THR A 160 11.47 6.96 -21.30
CA THR A 160 11.32 8.39 -21.01
C THR A 160 11.99 9.23 -22.09
N ASN A 161 11.18 9.97 -22.85
CA ASN A 161 11.60 11.23 -23.42
C ASN A 161 11.16 12.37 -22.47
N GLU A 162 11.49 13.62 -22.78
CA GLU A 162 11.18 14.74 -21.90
C GLU A 162 9.67 14.89 -21.61
N GLU A 163 8.83 14.67 -22.63
CA GLU A 163 7.37 14.77 -22.52
C GLU A 163 6.80 13.59 -21.71
N ALA A 164 7.22 12.36 -22.00
CA ALA A 164 6.83 11.16 -21.25
C ALA A 164 7.18 11.30 -19.77
N ARG A 165 8.40 11.79 -19.47
CA ARG A 165 8.83 12.04 -18.09
C ARG A 165 7.93 13.02 -17.36
N LYS A 166 7.56 14.13 -18.00
CA LYS A 166 6.64 15.11 -17.41
C LYS A 166 5.30 14.49 -17.07
N MET A 167 4.74 13.66 -17.95
CA MET A 167 3.45 13.00 -17.74
C MET A 167 3.50 12.00 -16.60
N VAL A 168 4.56 11.20 -16.50
CA VAL A 168 4.73 10.24 -15.39
C VAL A 168 4.87 10.97 -14.05
N ILE A 169 5.65 12.06 -14.01
CA ILE A 169 5.80 12.86 -12.79
C ILE A 169 4.48 13.54 -12.42
N GLU A 170 3.75 14.11 -13.39
CA GLU A 170 2.43 14.70 -13.13
C GLU A 170 1.45 13.67 -12.57
N MET A 171 1.45 12.44 -13.11
CA MET A 171 0.63 11.35 -12.57
C MET A 171 1.04 10.97 -11.15
N ALA A 172 2.34 10.85 -10.88
CA ALA A 172 2.85 10.57 -9.54
C ALA A 172 2.45 11.67 -8.53
N GLU A 173 2.48 12.95 -8.93
CA GLU A 173 2.05 14.06 -8.08
C GLU A 173 0.54 14.06 -7.82
N ALA A 174 -0.28 13.70 -8.81
CA ALA A 174 -1.72 13.54 -8.64
C ALA A 174 -2.06 12.41 -7.65
N VAL A 175 -1.41 11.26 -7.78
CA VAL A 175 -1.55 10.13 -6.84
C VAL A 175 -1.11 10.53 -5.44
N GLN A 176 0.02 11.23 -5.31
CA GLN A 176 0.51 11.72 -4.01
C GLN A 176 -0.50 12.63 -3.32
N LYS A 177 -1.10 13.56 -4.09
CA LYS A 177 -2.15 14.45 -3.59
C LYS A 177 -3.36 13.67 -3.08
N THR A 178 -3.82 12.68 -3.84
CA THR A 178 -5.00 11.86 -3.47
C THR A 178 -4.73 11.06 -2.20
N ALA A 179 -3.56 10.40 -2.10
CA ALA A 179 -3.17 9.61 -0.94
C ALA A 179 -3.03 10.48 0.33
N ALA A 180 -2.44 11.67 0.22
CA ALA A 180 -2.31 12.58 1.36
C ALA A 180 -3.67 13.08 1.88
N ILE A 181 -4.65 13.38 0.99
CA ILE A 181 -6.00 13.74 1.41
C ILE A 181 -6.72 12.54 2.04
N TYR A 182 -6.47 11.33 1.55
CA TYR A 182 -7.01 10.12 2.15
C TYR A 182 -6.48 9.89 3.57
N GLU A 183 -5.17 10.06 3.81
CA GLU A 183 -4.57 9.97 5.15
C GLU A 183 -5.19 10.99 6.12
N ASP A 184 -5.31 12.27 5.70
CA ASP A 184 -6.03 13.30 6.46
C ASP A 184 -7.48 12.85 6.79
N THR A 185 -8.13 12.13 5.88
CA THR A 185 -9.50 11.62 6.07
C THR A 185 -9.56 10.52 7.13
N VAL A 186 -8.59 9.61 7.15
CA VAL A 186 -8.47 8.56 8.18
C VAL A 186 -8.17 9.17 9.56
N LEU A 187 -7.24 10.14 9.60
CA LEU A 187 -6.92 10.86 10.82
C LEU A 187 -8.19 11.54 11.41
N HIS A 188 -8.97 12.20 10.56
CA HIS A 188 -10.23 12.82 10.97
C HIS A 188 -11.27 11.79 11.43
N LEU A 189 -11.36 10.64 10.78
CA LEU A 189 -12.23 9.52 11.20
C LEU A 189 -11.85 9.03 12.59
N ARG A 190 -10.57 8.82 12.88
CA ARG A 190 -10.07 8.47 14.22
C ARG A 190 -10.53 9.49 15.25
N ASP A 191 -10.27 10.78 15.01
CA ASP A 191 -10.63 11.85 15.94
C ASP A 191 -12.14 11.97 16.14
N LEU A 192 -12.94 11.73 15.10
CA LEU A 192 -14.38 11.68 15.18
C LEU A 192 -14.86 10.55 16.08
N THR A 193 -14.24 9.36 16.00
CA THR A 193 -14.58 8.23 16.86
C THR A 193 -14.26 8.51 18.34
N LEU A 194 -13.14 9.17 18.61
CA LEU A 194 -12.74 9.57 19.96
C LEU A 194 -13.63 10.67 20.55
N SER A 195 -14.15 11.57 19.72
CA SER A 195 -15.02 12.71 20.15
C SER A 195 -16.52 12.40 20.25
N GLY A 196 -16.92 11.15 19.96
CA GLY A 196 -18.31 10.68 20.11
C GLY A 196 -19.22 11.03 18.92
N TYR A 197 -18.73 11.04 17.70
CA TYR A 197 -19.49 11.17 16.46
C TYR A 197 -20.34 12.45 16.36
N THR A 198 -19.73 13.58 16.63
CA THR A 198 -20.40 14.88 16.57
C THR A 198 -20.94 15.18 15.17
N LYS A 199 -22.10 15.90 15.08
CA LYS A 199 -22.67 16.32 13.79
C LYS A 199 -21.69 17.14 12.95
N LYS A 200 -20.89 18.01 13.61
CA LYS A 200 -19.87 18.82 12.94
C LYS A 200 -18.78 17.93 12.35
N GLY A 201 -18.22 17.00 13.14
CA GLY A 201 -17.16 16.09 12.67
C GLY A 201 -17.62 15.20 11.51
N ARG A 202 -18.90 14.73 11.53
CA ARG A 202 -19.45 13.97 10.37
C ARG A 202 -19.57 14.84 9.11
N THR A 203 -19.88 16.13 9.25
CA THR A 203 -19.92 17.05 8.12
C THR A 203 -18.51 17.25 7.55
N GLU A 204 -17.51 17.45 8.41
CA GLU A 204 -16.11 17.60 8.03
C GLU A 204 -15.55 16.32 7.36
N LEU A 205 -15.88 15.13 7.91
CA LEU A 205 -15.53 13.85 7.29
C LEU A 205 -16.10 13.73 5.87
N ARG A 206 -17.38 14.11 5.67
CA ARG A 206 -18.00 14.09 4.34
C ARG A 206 -17.29 15.03 3.35
N GLU A 207 -16.86 16.19 3.80
CA GLU A 207 -16.11 17.13 2.96
C GLU A 207 -14.73 16.61 2.60
N LEU A 208 -14.05 15.91 3.51
CA LEU A 208 -12.78 15.24 3.23
C LEU A 208 -12.94 14.10 2.21
N ILE A 209 -13.96 13.25 2.37
CA ILE A 209 -14.29 12.22 1.38
C ILE A 209 -14.52 12.84 0.01
N HIS A 210 -15.28 13.93 -0.07
CA HIS A 210 -15.50 14.64 -1.34
C HIS A 210 -14.21 15.19 -1.94
N ARG A 211 -13.27 15.66 -1.11
CA ARG A 211 -11.96 16.12 -1.58
C ARG A 211 -11.10 14.99 -2.13
N VAL A 212 -11.18 13.78 -1.55
CA VAL A 212 -10.50 12.58 -2.11
C VAL A 212 -11.05 12.29 -3.51
N ASN A 213 -12.39 12.25 -3.65
CA ASN A 213 -13.05 11.98 -4.94
C ASN A 213 -12.68 13.03 -6.02
N LEU A 214 -12.54 14.30 -5.64
CA LEU A 214 -12.10 15.34 -6.56
C LEU A 214 -10.62 15.17 -6.97
N ALA A 215 -9.77 14.77 -6.04
CA ALA A 215 -8.34 14.56 -6.31
C ALA A 215 -8.11 13.32 -7.20
N GLU A 216 -8.87 12.26 -6.98
CA GLU A 216 -8.90 11.08 -7.85
C GLU A 216 -9.35 11.46 -9.27
N HIS A 217 -10.46 12.18 -9.42
CA HIS A 217 -10.90 12.65 -10.74
C HIS A 217 -9.84 13.49 -11.47
N GLU A 218 -9.05 14.30 -10.75
CA GLU A 218 -7.91 15.00 -11.34
C GLU A 218 -6.83 14.02 -11.82
N ALA A 219 -6.57 12.92 -11.07
CA ALA A 219 -5.63 11.88 -11.47
C ALA A 219 -6.10 11.13 -12.73
N ASP A 220 -7.39 10.76 -12.82
CA ASP A 220 -8.02 10.20 -14.02
C ASP A 220 -7.78 11.04 -15.27
N LEU A 221 -7.92 12.38 -15.15
CA LEU A 221 -7.68 13.28 -16.27
C LEU A 221 -6.21 13.30 -16.70
N VAL A 222 -5.29 13.13 -15.76
CA VAL A 222 -3.85 13.01 -16.06
C VAL A 222 -3.57 11.67 -16.75
N GLU A 223 -4.11 10.55 -16.23
CA GLU A 223 -3.97 9.22 -16.84
C GLU A 223 -4.45 9.22 -18.29
N SER A 224 -5.66 9.73 -18.53
CA SER A 224 -6.27 9.79 -19.86
C SER A 224 -5.43 10.60 -20.86
N ARG A 225 -4.83 11.73 -20.45
CA ARG A 225 -3.91 12.50 -21.31
C ARG A 225 -2.62 11.74 -21.57
N ALA A 226 -2.04 11.14 -20.53
CA ALA A 226 -0.80 10.37 -20.64
C ALA A 226 -0.96 9.14 -21.53
N ALA A 227 -2.08 8.42 -21.40
CA ALA A 227 -2.45 7.31 -22.28
C ALA A 227 -2.57 7.75 -23.74
N GLY A 228 -3.24 8.88 -23.97
CA GLY A 228 -3.36 9.48 -25.31
C GLY A 228 -2.00 9.79 -25.94
N PHE A 229 -1.07 10.34 -25.18
CA PHE A 229 0.30 10.59 -25.62
C PHE A 229 1.05 9.30 -25.95
N VAL A 230 1.03 8.31 -25.04
CA VAL A 230 1.74 7.02 -25.20
C VAL A 230 1.40 6.37 -26.55
N PHE A 231 0.11 6.32 -26.91
CA PHE A 231 -0.35 5.58 -28.08
C PHE A 231 -0.41 6.40 -29.38
N ARG A 232 -0.37 7.74 -29.32
CA ARG A 232 -0.51 8.56 -30.53
C ARG A 232 0.79 9.24 -30.96
N GLU A 233 1.62 9.66 -30.01
CA GLU A 233 2.68 10.62 -30.30
C GLU A 233 4.06 10.24 -29.76
N GLY A 234 4.12 9.39 -28.72
CA GLY A 234 5.27 9.45 -27.85
C GLY A 234 6.22 8.29 -27.81
N VAL A 235 5.83 7.09 -28.28
CA VAL A 235 6.66 5.90 -28.04
C VAL A 235 6.76 5.04 -29.27
N ASP A 236 7.92 5.07 -29.95
CA ASP A 236 8.17 4.29 -31.18
C ASP A 236 8.26 2.76 -30.95
N ASP A 237 8.71 2.34 -29.74
CA ASP A 237 8.75 0.91 -29.37
C ASP A 237 7.40 0.48 -28.78
N PRO A 238 6.64 -0.42 -29.47
CA PRO A 238 5.33 -0.86 -28.98
C PRO A 238 5.38 -1.54 -27.61
N LEU A 239 6.47 -2.22 -27.26
CA LEU A 239 6.60 -2.88 -25.96
C LEU A 239 6.84 -1.83 -24.86
N ALA A 240 7.65 -0.81 -25.14
CA ALA A 240 7.84 0.31 -24.22
C ALA A 240 6.53 1.10 -24.02
N ALA A 241 5.74 1.30 -25.08
CA ALA A 241 4.44 1.93 -25.00
C ALA A 241 3.48 1.16 -24.08
N VAL A 242 3.38 -0.15 -24.27
CA VAL A 242 2.54 -1.01 -23.42
C VAL A 242 3.02 -1.00 -21.96
N HIS A 243 4.33 -1.09 -21.73
CA HIS A 243 4.88 -1.06 -20.38
C HIS A 243 4.60 0.28 -19.68
N MET A 244 4.87 1.41 -20.33
CA MET A 244 4.58 2.75 -19.80
C MET A 244 3.09 2.91 -19.48
N TYR A 245 2.21 2.49 -20.40
CA TYR A 245 0.76 2.54 -20.16
C TYR A 245 0.36 1.70 -18.95
N ARG A 246 0.96 0.52 -18.76
CA ARG A 246 0.71 -0.32 -17.58
C ARG A 246 1.14 0.35 -16.27
N VAL A 247 2.27 1.03 -16.26
CA VAL A 247 2.71 1.81 -15.08
C VAL A 247 1.72 2.92 -14.78
N LEU A 248 1.27 3.69 -15.80
CA LEU A 248 0.27 4.75 -15.63
C LEU A 248 -1.05 4.21 -15.09
N GLN A 249 -1.56 3.09 -15.64
CA GLN A 249 -2.77 2.44 -15.14
C GLN A 249 -2.63 1.98 -13.69
N ARG A 250 -1.46 1.45 -13.28
CA ARG A 250 -1.25 1.04 -11.88
C ARG A 250 -1.15 2.21 -10.93
N LEU A 251 -0.60 3.34 -11.38
CA LEU A 251 -0.63 4.59 -10.62
C LEU A 251 -2.07 5.07 -10.42
N ASP A 252 -2.89 5.00 -11.46
CA ASP A 252 -4.30 5.33 -11.40
C ASP A 252 -5.07 4.40 -10.44
N ASP A 253 -4.82 3.09 -10.47
CA ASP A 253 -5.39 2.12 -9.54
C ASP A 253 -5.11 2.50 -8.06
N VAL A 254 -3.97 3.15 -7.74
CA VAL A 254 -3.69 3.66 -6.39
C VAL A 254 -4.64 4.80 -6.03
N ALA A 255 -4.83 5.78 -6.92
CA ALA A 255 -5.74 6.91 -6.70
C ALA A 255 -7.20 6.43 -6.56
N ASN A 256 -7.66 5.55 -7.45
CA ASN A 256 -8.97 4.89 -7.40
C ASN A 256 -9.19 4.14 -6.08
N SER A 257 -8.14 3.48 -5.57
CA SER A 257 -8.23 2.77 -4.28
C SER A 257 -8.35 3.72 -3.09
N CYS A 258 -7.74 4.91 -3.15
CA CYS A 258 -7.94 5.96 -2.15
C CYS A 258 -9.40 6.45 -2.15
N GLU A 259 -9.99 6.67 -3.34
CA GLU A 259 -11.41 7.02 -3.49
C GLU A 259 -12.32 5.94 -2.91
N ASP A 260 -12.15 4.68 -3.33
CA ASP A 260 -12.89 3.52 -2.85
C ASP A 260 -12.83 3.39 -1.32
N ALA A 261 -11.64 3.59 -0.74
CA ALA A 261 -11.43 3.51 0.70
C ALA A 261 -12.08 4.68 1.45
N ALA A 262 -12.01 5.90 0.92
CA ALA A 262 -12.70 7.06 1.49
C ALA A 262 -14.22 6.90 1.41
N ASN A 263 -14.75 6.41 0.29
CA ASN A 263 -16.18 6.17 0.09
C ASN A 263 -16.73 5.08 1.03
N ALA A 264 -15.87 4.15 1.49
CA ALA A 264 -16.25 3.16 2.50
C ALA A 264 -16.61 3.78 3.87
N PHE A 265 -16.26 5.05 4.14
CA PHE A 265 -16.64 5.76 5.36
C PHE A 265 -18.04 6.42 5.29
N LEU A 266 -18.69 6.45 4.12
CA LEU A 266 -20.01 7.10 3.95
C LEU A 266 -21.09 6.57 4.90
N PRO A 267 -21.19 5.27 5.25
CA PRO A 267 -22.15 4.81 6.25
C PRO A 267 -22.02 5.52 7.60
N ILE A 268 -20.79 5.83 8.03
CA ILE A 268 -20.52 6.56 9.28
C ILE A 268 -21.05 8.00 9.22
N VAL A 269 -21.01 8.62 8.05
CA VAL A 269 -21.48 9.99 7.84
C VAL A 269 -22.99 10.10 7.90
N TYR A 270 -23.70 9.07 7.39
CA TYR A 270 -25.17 9.11 7.22
C TYR A 270 -25.95 8.50 8.38
N ASN A 271 -25.31 7.68 9.24
CA ASN A 271 -25.89 7.11 10.44
C ASN A 271 -25.74 8.05 11.64
#